data_fe53ef40cf988ca09a34ab487fad6712
#
_entry.id   fe53ef40cf988ca09a34ab487fad6712
#
_cell.length_a   1.000
_cell.length_b   1.000
_cell.length_c   1.000
_cell.angle_alpha   90.00
_cell.angle_beta   90.00
_cell.angle_gamma   90.00
#
_symmetry.space_group_name_H-M   'P 1'
#
loop_
_entity.id
_entity.type
_entity.pdbx_description
1 polymer ?
#
loop_
_entity_poly.entity_id
_entity_poly.type
_entity_poly.pdbx_seq_one_letter_code
_entity_poly.pdbx_strand_id
1 'polypeptide(L)'
;SGTTGKPTVVGYTRKDLSSWAECISRAFTAYGAGRSDIFQVSYGYGLFTGGLGAHAGAENIGASVIPMSSGNTEKQITLMHDFGSTVLCCTPSYALYLADAIKDSGYPREEFQLKVGALGAEPWTENMRHEIEEKLGIKAYDIYGLSEIAGPGVGYECECQHGTHLNEDHYFPEIIDPNTLQPVEPGQTGELVFTHLTKEGMPLLRYRTRDLTALHYDKCSCGRTLVRMDRILGRSDDMLIIRGVN
;
A
#
# COMPACT_ATOMS: atom_id res chain seq x y z
N SER A 1 13.71 -1.31 5.33
CA SER A 1 14.18 -0.17 4.54
C SER A 1 15.39 0.43 5.25
N GLY A 2 16.38 0.87 4.58
CA GLY A 2 17.57 1.43 5.23
C GLY A 2 18.26 2.42 4.34
N THR A 3 18.11 3.71 4.65
CA THR A 3 18.86 4.80 4.01
C THR A 3 20.36 4.77 4.36
N THR A 4 20.75 4.00 5.37
CA THR A 4 22.13 3.95 5.90
C THR A 4 22.92 2.72 5.43
N GLY A 5 22.43 1.96 4.47
CA GLY A 5 23.09 0.78 3.91
C GLY A 5 23.03 -0.50 4.78
N LYS A 6 22.50 -0.42 6.00
CA LYS A 6 22.24 -1.61 6.83
C LYS A 6 20.75 -1.95 6.80
N PRO A 7 20.36 -3.20 6.47
CA PRO A 7 18.96 -3.61 6.52
C PRO A 7 18.38 -3.45 7.92
N THR A 8 17.15 -2.91 8.00
CA THR A 8 16.37 -2.91 9.24
C THR A 8 15.75 -4.29 9.41
N VAL A 9 16.00 -4.93 10.54
CA VAL A 9 15.42 -6.23 10.89
C VAL A 9 14.13 -6.00 11.66
N VAL A 10 13.03 -6.60 11.20
CA VAL A 10 11.71 -6.52 11.85
C VAL A 10 11.23 -7.93 12.13
N GLY A 11 11.02 -8.25 13.41
CA GLY A 11 10.50 -9.54 13.84
C GLY A 11 8.98 -9.58 13.87
N TYR A 12 8.41 -10.74 13.52
CA TYR A 12 6.97 -11.02 13.58
C TYR A 12 6.73 -12.33 14.33
N THR A 13 5.78 -12.32 15.26
CA THR A 13 5.20 -13.55 15.79
C THR A 13 4.16 -14.10 14.80
N ARG A 14 3.68 -15.31 15.02
CA ARG A 14 2.58 -15.87 14.22
C ARG A 14 1.31 -15.01 14.30
N LYS A 15 1.04 -14.44 15.48
CA LYS A 15 -0.09 -13.53 15.69
C LYS A 15 0.11 -12.22 14.93
N ASP A 16 1.31 -11.65 14.94
CA ASP A 16 1.63 -10.45 14.15
C ASP A 16 1.38 -10.66 12.66
N LEU A 17 1.80 -11.81 12.11
CA LEU A 17 1.55 -12.14 10.70
C LEU A 17 0.06 -12.28 10.41
N SER A 18 -0.73 -12.89 11.32
CA SER A 18 -2.18 -12.99 11.17
C SER A 18 -2.88 -11.62 11.20
N SER A 19 -2.50 -10.77 12.15
CA SER A 19 -3.05 -9.41 12.25
C SER A 19 -2.68 -8.57 11.03
N TRP A 20 -1.45 -8.72 10.54
CA TRP A 20 -1.00 -8.03 9.32
C TRP A 20 -1.77 -8.49 8.08
N ALA A 21 -1.96 -9.81 7.89
CA ALA A 21 -2.79 -10.35 6.81
C ALA A 21 -4.23 -9.81 6.88
N GLU A 22 -4.81 -9.69 8.09
CA GLU A 22 -6.13 -9.09 8.29
C GLU A 22 -6.18 -7.62 7.87
N CYS A 23 -5.20 -6.80 8.26
CA CYS A 23 -5.13 -5.39 7.87
C CYS A 23 -5.11 -5.22 6.34
N ILE A 24 -4.35 -6.05 5.64
CA ILE A 24 -4.29 -6.02 4.17
C ILE A 24 -5.59 -6.54 3.55
N SER A 25 -6.21 -7.55 4.13
CA SER A 25 -7.53 -8.04 3.71
C SER A 25 -8.60 -6.95 3.78
N ARG A 26 -8.57 -6.12 4.83
CA ARG A 26 -9.45 -4.95 4.97
C ARG A 26 -9.23 -3.95 3.81
N ALA A 27 -7.98 -3.71 3.43
CA ALA A 27 -7.64 -2.88 2.28
C ALA A 27 -8.24 -3.44 1.00
N PHE A 28 -7.97 -4.70 0.68
CA PHE A 28 -8.47 -5.33 -0.54
C PHE A 28 -10.00 -5.39 -0.60
N THR A 29 -10.64 -5.66 0.52
CA THR A 29 -12.10 -5.64 0.61
C THR A 29 -12.66 -4.23 0.41
N ALA A 30 -11.96 -3.20 0.91
CA ALA A 30 -12.34 -1.80 0.68
C ALA A 30 -12.20 -1.37 -0.78
N TYR A 31 -11.31 -2.01 -1.54
CA TYR A 31 -11.17 -1.83 -3.00
C TYR A 31 -12.19 -2.62 -3.81
N GLY A 32 -13.06 -3.36 -3.17
CA GLY A 32 -14.07 -4.21 -3.81
C GLY A 32 -13.53 -5.56 -4.30
N ALA A 33 -12.33 -5.95 -3.90
CA ALA A 33 -11.80 -7.28 -4.19
C ALA A 33 -12.30 -8.33 -3.19
N GLY A 34 -12.37 -9.57 -3.62
CA GLY A 34 -12.90 -10.68 -2.82
C GLY A 34 -12.41 -12.05 -3.28
N ARG A 35 -13.09 -13.09 -2.78
CA ARG A 35 -12.70 -14.48 -2.97
C ARG A 35 -12.58 -14.93 -4.44
N SER A 36 -13.36 -14.35 -5.34
CA SER A 36 -13.35 -14.72 -6.76
C SER A 36 -12.25 -14.03 -7.57
N ASP A 37 -11.45 -13.18 -6.92
CA ASP A 37 -10.43 -12.41 -7.59
C ASP A 37 -9.11 -13.17 -7.72
N ILE A 38 -8.33 -12.79 -8.73
CA ILE A 38 -7.00 -13.31 -9.01
C ILE A 38 -6.02 -12.15 -8.87
N PHE A 39 -5.19 -12.23 -7.84
CA PHE A 39 -4.22 -11.21 -7.51
C PHE A 39 -2.89 -11.47 -8.20
N GLN A 40 -2.43 -10.55 -9.02
CA GLN A 40 -1.05 -10.56 -9.50
C GLN A 40 -0.20 -9.69 -8.58
N VAL A 41 0.66 -10.33 -7.80
CA VAL A 41 1.56 -9.65 -6.88
C VAL A 41 2.90 -9.41 -7.57
N SER A 42 3.09 -8.17 -8.03
CA SER A 42 4.27 -7.69 -8.73
C SER A 42 5.21 -6.86 -7.83
N TYR A 43 4.97 -6.89 -6.51
CA TYR A 43 5.95 -6.46 -5.51
C TYR A 43 7.02 -7.52 -5.29
N GLY A 44 8.24 -7.11 -4.94
CA GLY A 44 9.31 -8.04 -4.60
C GLY A 44 8.99 -8.91 -3.38
N TYR A 45 9.40 -10.20 -3.44
CA TYR A 45 9.28 -11.15 -2.33
C TYR A 45 10.57 -11.33 -1.52
N GLY A 46 11.63 -10.63 -1.87
CA GLY A 46 12.93 -10.71 -1.19
C GLY A 46 12.97 -9.93 0.13
N LEU A 47 13.93 -9.06 0.29
CA LEU A 47 14.08 -8.20 1.48
C LEU A 47 13.12 -6.99 1.46
N PHE A 48 11.90 -7.19 1.03
CA PHE A 48 10.85 -6.19 0.90
C PHE A 48 9.50 -6.78 1.35
N THR A 49 8.78 -6.05 2.19
CA THR A 49 7.55 -6.55 2.82
C THR A 49 6.33 -6.56 1.89
N GLY A 50 6.37 -5.78 0.80
CA GLY A 50 5.21 -5.57 -0.08
C GLY A 50 4.63 -6.85 -0.67
N GLY A 51 5.47 -7.70 -1.25
CA GLY A 51 5.04 -8.96 -1.85
C GLY A 51 4.42 -9.93 -0.84
N LEU A 52 5.11 -10.15 0.30
CA LEU A 52 4.62 -11.05 1.36
C LEU A 52 3.30 -10.59 1.95
N GLY A 53 3.18 -9.28 2.19
CA GLY A 53 1.94 -8.71 2.75
C GLY A 53 0.76 -8.83 1.79
N ALA A 54 0.92 -8.41 0.53
CA ALA A 54 -0.13 -8.52 -0.46
C ALA A 54 -0.58 -9.96 -0.67
N HIS A 55 0.37 -10.90 -0.72
CA HIS A 55 0.10 -12.34 -0.82
C HIS A 55 -0.75 -12.83 0.36
N ALA A 56 -0.29 -12.59 1.59
CA ALA A 56 -0.98 -13.05 2.79
C ALA A 56 -2.40 -12.46 2.93
N GLY A 57 -2.57 -11.18 2.57
CA GLY A 57 -3.89 -10.53 2.58
C GLY A 57 -4.86 -11.11 1.55
N ALA A 58 -4.37 -11.41 0.33
CA ALA A 58 -5.18 -12.02 -0.71
C ALA A 58 -5.56 -13.46 -0.37
N GLU A 59 -4.64 -14.27 0.15
CA GLU A 59 -4.96 -15.62 0.64
C GLU A 59 -5.98 -15.58 1.79
N ASN A 60 -5.86 -14.63 2.71
CA ASN A 60 -6.75 -14.51 3.86
C ASN A 60 -8.21 -14.18 3.47
N ILE A 61 -8.46 -13.50 2.35
CA ILE A 61 -9.82 -13.31 1.79
C ILE A 61 -10.27 -14.48 0.92
N GLY A 62 -9.43 -15.50 0.75
CA GLY A 62 -9.72 -16.70 -0.05
C GLY A 62 -9.56 -16.51 -1.56
N ALA A 63 -8.85 -15.48 -2.00
CA ALA A 63 -8.54 -15.21 -3.41
C ALA A 63 -7.37 -16.06 -3.91
N SER A 64 -7.23 -16.15 -5.22
CA SER A 64 -6.06 -16.78 -5.87
C SER A 64 -4.92 -15.76 -5.99
N VAL A 65 -3.67 -16.23 -5.83
CA VAL A 65 -2.49 -15.36 -5.91
C VAL A 65 -1.50 -15.87 -6.95
N ILE A 66 -1.07 -14.99 -7.84
CA ILE A 66 0.06 -15.19 -8.75
C ILE A 66 1.26 -14.45 -8.14
N PRO A 67 2.22 -15.15 -7.49
CA PRO A 67 3.35 -14.54 -6.79
C PRO A 67 4.48 -14.21 -7.78
N MET A 68 4.22 -13.28 -8.68
CA MET A 68 5.11 -12.99 -9.81
C MET A 68 6.43 -12.34 -9.36
N SER A 69 6.42 -11.56 -8.27
CA SER A 69 7.53 -10.71 -7.86
C SER A 69 7.78 -9.56 -8.85
N SER A 70 8.79 -8.75 -8.62
CA SER A 70 9.16 -7.62 -9.49
C SER A 70 9.97 -8.08 -10.72
N GLY A 71 9.93 -7.28 -11.79
CA GLY A 71 10.69 -7.53 -13.03
C GLY A 71 10.02 -8.51 -13.99
N ASN A 72 10.74 -8.93 -15.03
CA ASN A 72 10.29 -9.85 -16.07
C ASN A 72 8.93 -9.47 -16.69
N THR A 73 8.86 -8.26 -17.24
CA THR A 73 7.62 -7.61 -17.69
C THR A 73 6.85 -8.43 -18.73
N GLU A 74 7.52 -9.05 -19.69
CA GLU A 74 6.85 -9.91 -20.69
C GLU A 74 6.10 -11.06 -20.02
N LYS A 75 6.74 -11.73 -19.06
CA LYS A 75 6.10 -12.82 -18.31
C LYS A 75 4.98 -12.30 -17.40
N GLN A 76 5.11 -11.10 -16.85
CA GLN A 76 4.03 -10.44 -16.11
C GLN A 76 2.78 -10.31 -16.96
N ILE A 77 2.93 -9.81 -18.19
CA ILE A 77 1.84 -9.58 -19.14
C ILE A 77 1.21 -10.92 -19.56
N THR A 78 2.04 -11.91 -19.96
CA THR A 78 1.59 -13.23 -20.36
C THR A 78 0.76 -13.90 -19.25
N LEU A 79 1.26 -13.92 -18.01
CA LEU A 79 0.53 -14.54 -16.89
C LEU A 79 -0.73 -13.76 -16.51
N MET A 80 -0.67 -12.43 -16.59
CA MET A 80 -1.83 -11.57 -16.34
C MET A 80 -2.97 -11.86 -17.33
N HIS A 81 -2.63 -12.05 -18.60
CA HIS A 81 -3.56 -12.44 -19.65
C HIS A 81 -4.07 -13.87 -19.45
N ASP A 82 -3.17 -14.85 -19.38
CA ASP A 82 -3.52 -16.28 -19.40
C ASP A 82 -4.31 -16.72 -18.15
N PHE A 83 -4.02 -16.14 -16.99
CA PHE A 83 -4.74 -16.44 -15.74
C PHE A 83 -5.90 -15.48 -15.46
N GLY A 84 -6.09 -14.45 -16.28
CA GLY A 84 -7.18 -13.49 -16.09
C GLY A 84 -7.06 -12.71 -14.76
N SER A 85 -5.87 -12.18 -14.46
CA SER A 85 -5.64 -11.40 -13.23
C SER A 85 -6.63 -10.23 -13.13
N THR A 86 -7.29 -10.09 -11.98
CA THR A 86 -8.29 -9.04 -11.72
C THR A 86 -7.78 -7.92 -10.83
N VAL A 87 -6.77 -8.21 -9.99
CA VAL A 87 -6.15 -7.24 -9.08
C VAL A 87 -4.65 -7.21 -9.32
N LEU A 88 -4.12 -6.01 -9.55
CA LEU A 88 -2.68 -5.76 -9.69
C LEU A 88 -2.13 -5.12 -8.41
N CYS A 89 -1.13 -5.74 -7.80
CA CYS A 89 -0.40 -5.20 -6.65
C CYS A 89 1.03 -4.83 -7.07
N CYS A 90 1.33 -3.54 -7.19
CA CYS A 90 2.66 -3.05 -7.58
C CYS A 90 2.87 -1.59 -7.16
N THR A 91 4.06 -1.03 -7.47
CA THR A 91 4.25 0.42 -7.33
C THR A 91 3.52 1.18 -8.43
N PRO A 92 3.09 2.44 -8.19
CA PRO A 92 2.43 3.26 -9.20
C PRO A 92 3.27 3.45 -10.48
N SER A 93 4.56 3.69 -10.33
CA SER A 93 5.48 3.81 -11.49
C SER A 93 5.55 2.53 -12.31
N TYR A 94 5.49 1.36 -11.65
CA TYR A 94 5.48 0.08 -12.36
C TYR A 94 4.13 -0.19 -13.04
N ALA A 95 3.02 0.27 -12.47
CA ALA A 95 1.71 0.18 -13.10
C ALA A 95 1.67 0.96 -14.43
N LEU A 96 2.23 2.17 -14.49
CA LEU A 96 2.37 2.94 -15.73
C LEU A 96 3.26 2.22 -16.74
N TYR A 97 4.40 1.71 -16.28
CA TYR A 97 5.31 0.96 -17.15
C TYR A 97 4.64 -0.30 -17.73
N LEU A 98 3.88 -1.04 -16.92
CA LEU A 98 3.10 -2.20 -17.37
C LEU A 98 2.02 -1.80 -18.38
N ALA A 99 1.35 -0.66 -18.17
CA ALA A 99 0.34 -0.16 -19.10
C ALA A 99 0.90 0.08 -20.49
N ASP A 100 2.08 0.71 -20.57
CA ASP A 100 2.76 0.95 -21.85
C ASP A 100 3.25 -0.38 -22.47
N ALA A 101 3.81 -1.28 -21.65
CA ALA A 101 4.26 -2.59 -22.12
C ALA A 101 3.10 -3.50 -22.60
N ILE A 102 1.92 -3.43 -21.98
CA ILE A 102 0.70 -4.13 -22.45
C ILE A 102 0.32 -3.62 -23.83
N LYS A 103 0.33 -2.31 -24.06
CA LYS A 103 0.04 -1.71 -25.36
C LYS A 103 0.97 -2.23 -26.47
N ASP A 104 2.23 -2.45 -26.13
CA ASP A 104 3.26 -2.92 -27.06
C ASP A 104 3.33 -4.46 -27.18
N SER A 105 2.63 -5.19 -26.33
CA SER A 105 2.71 -6.66 -26.25
C SER A 105 2.01 -7.41 -27.40
N GLY A 106 1.11 -6.72 -28.11
CA GLY A 106 0.27 -7.34 -29.14
C GLY A 106 -1.03 -7.99 -28.62
N TYR A 107 -1.24 -8.08 -27.30
CA TYR A 107 -2.51 -8.49 -26.72
C TYR A 107 -3.51 -7.34 -26.75
N PRO A 108 -4.76 -7.55 -27.24
CA PRO A 108 -5.82 -6.54 -27.12
C PRO A 108 -6.10 -6.22 -25.65
N ARG A 109 -6.27 -4.92 -25.33
CA ARG A 109 -6.55 -4.48 -23.95
C ARG A 109 -7.80 -5.17 -23.35
N GLU A 110 -8.78 -5.44 -24.18
CA GLU A 110 -10.07 -6.04 -23.83
C GLU A 110 -9.95 -7.49 -23.32
N GLU A 111 -8.85 -8.16 -23.59
CA GLU A 111 -8.59 -9.53 -23.14
C GLU A 111 -8.09 -9.58 -21.69
N PHE A 112 -7.63 -8.45 -21.13
CA PHE A 112 -7.22 -8.37 -19.74
C PHE A 112 -8.41 -8.13 -18.80
N GLN A 113 -8.46 -8.86 -17.70
CA GLN A 113 -9.55 -8.85 -16.71
C GLN A 113 -9.28 -7.89 -15.54
N LEU A 114 -8.23 -7.08 -15.60
CA LEU A 114 -7.87 -6.15 -14.53
C LEU A 114 -9.00 -5.17 -14.24
N LYS A 115 -9.33 -4.98 -12.97
CA LYS A 115 -10.33 -4.03 -12.46
C LYS A 115 -9.84 -3.19 -11.28
N VAL A 116 -8.86 -3.68 -10.51
CA VAL A 116 -8.34 -3.01 -9.31
C VAL A 116 -6.82 -2.95 -9.34
N GLY A 117 -6.27 -1.81 -9.00
CA GLY A 117 -4.86 -1.61 -8.65
C GLY A 117 -4.71 -1.30 -7.16
N ALA A 118 -3.98 -2.15 -6.42
CA ALA A 118 -3.54 -1.87 -5.06
C ALA A 118 -2.10 -1.37 -5.11
N LEU A 119 -1.94 -0.06 -5.11
CA LEU A 119 -0.69 0.62 -5.46
C LEU A 119 -0.09 1.34 -4.24
N GLY A 120 1.21 1.29 -4.07
CA GLY A 120 1.87 1.94 -2.94
C GLY A 120 3.39 1.80 -2.97
N ALA A 121 4.02 2.00 -1.83
CA ALA A 121 5.47 1.99 -1.60
C ALA A 121 6.23 3.19 -2.18
N GLU A 122 5.58 4.08 -2.90
CA GLU A 122 6.15 5.35 -3.37
C GLU A 122 5.08 6.45 -3.41
N PRO A 123 5.44 7.73 -3.26
CA PRO A 123 4.51 8.83 -3.44
C PRO A 123 4.02 8.92 -4.89
N TRP A 124 2.75 9.23 -5.09
CA TRP A 124 2.17 9.42 -6.41
C TRP A 124 1.05 10.46 -6.39
N THR A 125 0.76 11.04 -7.56
CA THR A 125 -0.18 12.16 -7.69
C THR A 125 -1.54 11.71 -8.24
N GLU A 126 -2.55 12.58 -8.12
CA GLU A 126 -3.85 12.34 -8.77
C GLU A 126 -3.74 12.25 -10.30
N ASN A 127 -2.87 13.05 -10.90
CA ASN A 127 -2.64 12.95 -12.35
C ASN A 127 -2.11 11.57 -12.74
N MET A 128 -1.19 11.04 -11.96
CA MET A 128 -0.66 9.68 -12.16
C MET A 128 -1.75 8.61 -11.93
N ARG A 129 -2.64 8.81 -10.95
CA ARG A 129 -3.81 7.95 -10.73
C ARG A 129 -4.69 7.91 -11.99
N HIS A 130 -5.08 9.07 -12.48
CA HIS A 130 -5.93 9.17 -13.67
C HIS A 130 -5.28 8.50 -14.88
N GLU A 131 -3.99 8.70 -15.09
CA GLU A 131 -3.26 8.07 -16.19
C GLU A 131 -3.25 6.53 -16.07
N ILE A 132 -3.01 6.00 -14.86
CA ILE A 132 -3.05 4.55 -14.59
C ILE A 132 -4.46 4.01 -14.82
N GLU A 133 -5.47 4.66 -14.27
CA GLU A 133 -6.88 4.24 -14.41
C GLU A 133 -7.32 4.24 -15.87
N GLU A 134 -6.96 5.26 -16.64
CA GLU A 134 -7.27 5.35 -18.07
C GLU A 134 -6.56 4.28 -18.90
N LYS A 135 -5.24 4.14 -18.73
CA LYS A 135 -4.43 3.21 -19.52
C LYS A 135 -4.75 1.74 -19.22
N LEU A 136 -4.96 1.39 -17.96
CA LEU A 136 -5.23 0.01 -17.52
C LEU A 136 -6.74 -0.31 -17.41
N GLY A 137 -7.64 0.69 -17.47
CA GLY A 137 -9.08 0.48 -17.30
C GLY A 137 -9.44 -0.08 -15.92
N ILE A 138 -8.76 0.37 -14.87
CA ILE A 138 -8.91 -0.10 -13.50
C ILE A 138 -9.33 1.04 -12.57
N LYS A 139 -9.67 0.70 -11.32
CA LYS A 139 -9.66 1.65 -10.20
C LYS A 139 -8.37 1.48 -9.40
N ALA A 140 -7.64 2.57 -9.21
CA ALA A 140 -6.33 2.57 -8.55
C ALA A 140 -6.43 3.15 -7.13
N TYR A 141 -6.07 2.35 -6.14
CA TYR A 141 -6.15 2.69 -4.72
C TYR A 141 -4.76 2.70 -4.08
N ASP A 142 -4.56 3.65 -3.18
CA ASP A 142 -3.33 3.75 -2.41
C ASP A 142 -3.35 2.79 -1.21
N ILE A 143 -2.22 2.11 -0.97
CA ILE A 143 -1.98 1.31 0.22
C ILE A 143 -0.70 1.79 0.90
N TYR A 144 -0.86 2.30 2.11
CA TYR A 144 0.24 2.85 2.89
C TYR A 144 0.80 1.84 3.87
N GLY A 145 2.09 1.92 4.08
CA GLY A 145 2.80 1.19 5.12
C GLY A 145 4.31 1.38 5.05
N LEU A 146 4.98 0.92 6.08
CA LEU A 146 6.42 0.90 6.18
C LEU A 146 6.86 -0.37 6.93
N SER A 147 8.00 -0.91 6.55
CA SER A 147 8.49 -2.20 7.08
C SER A 147 8.64 -2.20 8.60
N GLU A 148 9.05 -1.08 9.18
CA GLU A 148 9.28 -0.92 10.62
C GLU A 148 7.99 -1.06 11.43
N ILE A 149 6.86 -0.66 10.87
CA ILE A 149 5.55 -0.80 11.54
C ILE A 149 4.94 -2.18 11.24
N ALA A 150 4.60 -2.46 9.99
CA ALA A 150 4.08 -3.78 9.61
C ALA A 150 4.20 -4.08 8.11
N GLY A 151 4.75 -3.18 7.30
CA GLY A 151 4.68 -3.26 5.84
C GLY A 151 3.39 -2.64 5.30
N PRO A 152 2.92 -3.03 4.10
CA PRO A 152 1.67 -2.51 3.54
C PRO A 152 0.47 -2.86 4.42
N GLY A 153 -0.60 -2.05 4.35
CA GLY A 153 -1.84 -2.28 5.10
C GLY A 153 -1.91 -1.60 6.46
N VAL A 154 -0.93 -0.75 6.83
CA VAL A 154 -1.09 0.16 7.97
C VAL A 154 -2.25 1.12 7.70
N GLY A 155 -2.34 1.59 6.46
CA GLY A 155 -3.45 2.39 5.97
C GLY A 155 -3.84 2.02 4.54
N TYR A 156 -5.07 2.35 4.15
CA TYR A 156 -5.63 2.05 2.84
C TYR A 156 -6.73 3.04 2.44
N GLU A 157 -6.85 3.33 1.17
CA GLU A 157 -7.99 4.08 0.65
C GLU A 157 -9.27 3.24 0.64
N CYS A 158 -10.39 3.88 0.38
CA CYS A 158 -11.66 3.24 0.09
C CYS A 158 -12.17 3.69 -1.29
N GLU A 159 -13.35 3.22 -1.67
CA GLU A 159 -14.00 3.58 -2.94
C GLU A 159 -14.16 5.10 -3.17
N CYS A 160 -14.12 5.90 -2.08
CA CYS A 160 -14.20 7.36 -2.19
C CYS A 160 -12.88 8.02 -2.61
N GLN A 161 -11.76 7.31 -2.55
CA GLN A 161 -10.41 7.82 -2.89
C GLN A 161 -10.08 9.17 -2.21
N HIS A 162 -10.59 9.38 -1.00
CA HIS A 162 -10.46 10.63 -0.24
C HIS A 162 -9.77 10.37 1.10
N GLY A 163 -8.45 10.32 1.07
CA GLY A 163 -7.62 10.03 2.23
C GLY A 163 -7.53 8.52 2.52
N THR A 164 -6.54 8.18 3.32
CA THR A 164 -6.15 6.82 3.67
C THR A 164 -6.66 6.48 5.07
N HIS A 165 -7.58 5.54 5.20
CA HIS A 165 -8.04 5.01 6.50
C HIS A 165 -6.91 4.26 7.18
N LEU A 166 -6.65 4.55 8.44
CA LEU A 166 -5.65 3.86 9.25
C LEU A 166 -6.29 2.73 10.07
N ASN A 167 -5.61 1.60 10.18
CA ASN A 167 -6.03 0.51 11.07
C ASN A 167 -5.68 0.87 12.53
N GLU A 168 -6.39 1.88 13.09
CA GLU A 168 -6.13 2.47 14.42
C GLU A 168 -6.36 1.52 15.59
N ASP A 169 -7.00 0.39 15.37
CA ASP A 169 -7.10 -0.73 16.31
C ASP A 169 -5.78 -1.51 16.47
N HIS A 170 -4.88 -1.37 15.51
CA HIS A 170 -3.54 -1.96 15.52
C HIS A 170 -2.42 -0.92 15.65
N TYR A 171 -2.62 0.29 15.09
CA TYR A 171 -1.59 1.33 14.99
C TYR A 171 -2.17 2.66 15.42
N PHE A 172 -1.80 3.14 16.60
CA PHE A 172 -2.24 4.44 17.10
C PHE A 172 -1.45 5.56 16.40
N PRO A 173 -2.13 6.41 15.60
CA PRO A 173 -1.47 7.50 14.89
C PRO A 173 -1.46 8.79 15.71
N GLU A 174 -0.37 9.54 15.60
CA GLU A 174 -0.24 10.90 16.11
C GLU A 174 0.38 11.77 15.02
N ILE A 175 0.09 13.09 15.03
CA ILE A 175 0.83 14.06 14.23
C ILE A 175 1.56 15.01 15.18
N ILE A 176 2.86 15.20 14.93
CA ILE A 176 3.71 16.10 15.72
C ILE A 176 4.39 17.14 14.82
N ASP A 177 4.69 18.30 15.39
CA ASP A 177 5.62 19.22 14.76
C ASP A 177 7.04 18.60 14.77
N PRO A 178 7.71 18.48 13.61
CA PRO A 178 9.00 17.77 13.51
C PRO A 178 10.14 18.49 14.29
N ASN A 179 10.01 19.77 14.60
CA ASN A 179 11.02 20.58 15.29
C ASN A 179 10.80 20.60 16.80
N THR A 180 9.56 20.88 17.24
CA THR A 180 9.21 20.98 18.66
C THR A 180 8.86 19.65 19.29
N LEU A 181 8.52 18.64 18.49
CA LEU A 181 8.06 17.29 18.89
C LEU A 181 6.75 17.30 19.69
N GLN A 182 6.03 18.43 19.64
CA GLN A 182 4.72 18.56 20.29
C GLN A 182 3.60 18.13 19.33
N PRO A 183 2.50 17.56 19.84
CA PRO A 183 1.31 17.31 19.04
C PRO A 183 0.81 18.58 18.35
N VAL A 184 0.28 18.44 17.14
CA VAL A 184 -0.41 19.52 16.42
C VAL A 184 -1.92 19.32 16.49
N GLU A 185 -2.68 20.38 16.17
CA GLU A 185 -4.14 20.30 16.12
C GLU A 185 -4.63 19.40 14.97
N PRO A 186 -5.78 18.72 15.13
CA PRO A 186 -6.39 17.92 14.05
C PRO A 186 -6.51 18.71 12.73
N GLY A 187 -6.16 18.09 11.62
CA GLY A 187 -6.14 18.70 10.29
C GLY A 187 -4.90 19.54 9.98
N GLN A 188 -4.03 19.78 10.94
CA GLN A 188 -2.74 20.41 10.68
C GLN A 188 -1.70 19.40 10.19
N THR A 189 -0.90 19.81 9.20
CA THR A 189 0.21 19.00 8.70
C THR A 189 1.34 18.94 9.70
N GLY A 190 1.87 17.74 9.91
CA GLY A 190 3.06 17.47 10.71
C GLY A 190 3.63 16.09 10.40
N GLU A 191 4.57 15.65 11.20
CA GLU A 191 5.20 14.34 11.07
C GLU A 191 4.31 13.25 11.68
N LEU A 192 4.04 12.21 10.90
CA LEU A 192 3.27 11.05 11.34
C LEU A 192 4.10 10.17 12.28
N VAL A 193 3.48 9.81 13.39
CA VAL A 193 4.05 8.94 14.43
C VAL A 193 3.10 7.79 14.69
N PHE A 194 3.64 6.57 14.85
CA PHE A 194 2.84 5.40 15.20
C PHE A 194 3.29 4.75 16.50
N THR A 195 2.31 4.28 17.26
CA THR A 195 2.50 3.33 18.37
C THR A 195 1.79 2.03 18.03
N HIS A 196 2.47 0.90 18.15
CA HIS A 196 1.85 -0.41 18.05
C HIS A 196 0.94 -0.69 19.24
N LEU A 197 -0.29 -1.12 18.98
CA LEU A 197 -1.24 -1.53 20.02
C LEU A 197 -1.28 -3.05 20.21
N THR A 198 -1.07 -3.82 19.14
CA THR A 198 -1.29 -5.27 19.13
C THR A 198 -0.07 -6.10 18.76
N LYS A 199 0.99 -5.47 18.21
CA LYS A 199 2.19 -6.17 17.77
C LYS A 199 2.98 -6.73 18.97
N GLU A 200 3.31 -8.01 18.92
CA GLU A 200 4.07 -8.72 19.97
C GLU A 200 5.58 -8.74 19.68
N GLY A 201 5.95 -8.96 18.43
CA GLY A 201 7.36 -9.01 18.02
C GLY A 201 7.90 -7.61 17.70
N MET A 202 8.85 -7.13 18.52
CA MET A 202 9.49 -5.83 18.36
C MET A 202 8.46 -4.66 18.27
N PRO A 203 7.57 -4.49 19.26
CA PRO A 203 6.62 -3.38 19.26
C PRO A 203 7.37 -2.04 19.34
N LEU A 204 6.87 -1.06 18.61
CA LEU A 204 7.40 0.32 18.61
C LEU A 204 6.43 1.25 19.31
N LEU A 205 6.96 2.13 20.16
CA LEU A 205 6.24 3.19 20.85
C LEU A 205 6.67 4.53 20.27
N ARG A 206 5.68 5.34 19.81
CA ARG A 206 5.89 6.66 19.23
C ARG A 206 7.01 6.69 18.17
N TYR A 207 6.93 5.74 17.23
CA TYR A 207 7.89 5.66 16.13
C TYR A 207 7.64 6.81 15.13
N ARG A 208 8.65 7.64 14.91
CA ARG A 208 8.63 8.74 13.96
C ARG A 208 8.87 8.20 12.55
N THR A 209 7.84 8.29 11.69
CA THR A 209 7.93 7.79 10.31
C THR A 209 8.75 8.67 9.40
N ARG A 210 8.87 9.96 9.75
CA ARG A 210 9.37 11.06 8.93
C ARG A 210 8.43 11.49 7.80
N ASP A 211 7.33 10.82 7.60
CA ASP A 211 6.33 11.20 6.60
C ASP A 211 5.49 12.38 7.09
N LEU A 212 5.25 13.35 6.21
CA LEU A 212 4.46 14.54 6.50
C LEU A 212 3.03 14.37 5.97
N THR A 213 2.05 14.47 6.86
CA THR A 213 0.63 14.36 6.54
C THR A 213 -0.22 15.07 7.59
N ALA A 214 -1.55 15.03 7.46
CA ALA A 214 -2.51 15.47 8.47
C ALA A 214 -3.52 14.35 8.77
N LEU A 215 -4.14 14.36 9.96
CA LEU A 215 -5.18 13.41 10.36
C LEU A 215 -6.55 14.06 10.40
N HIS A 216 -7.56 13.32 9.93
CA HIS A 216 -8.97 13.71 9.90
C HIS A 216 -9.82 12.69 10.64
N TYR A 217 -10.64 13.15 11.57
CA TYR A 217 -11.46 12.33 12.47
C TYR A 217 -12.95 12.31 12.07
N ASP A 218 -13.32 13.08 11.05
CA ASP A 218 -14.67 13.11 10.52
C ASP A 218 -15.02 11.79 9.78
N LYS A 219 -16.29 11.42 9.81
CA LYS A 219 -16.78 10.20 9.17
C LYS A 219 -16.62 10.29 7.65
N CYS A 220 -16.03 9.26 7.05
CA CYS A 220 -15.94 9.14 5.59
C CYS A 220 -17.31 8.85 4.97
N SER A 221 -17.54 9.33 3.75
CA SER A 221 -18.74 9.03 2.96
C SER A 221 -18.92 7.53 2.65
N CYS A 222 -17.85 6.74 2.68
CA CYS A 222 -17.92 5.27 2.60
C CYS A 222 -18.57 4.60 3.83
N GLY A 223 -18.85 5.38 4.88
CA GLY A 223 -19.44 4.88 6.13
C GLY A 223 -18.45 4.46 7.21
N ARG A 224 -17.16 4.31 6.90
CA ARG A 224 -16.11 3.97 7.89
C ARG A 224 -15.88 5.13 8.85
N THR A 225 -15.59 4.78 10.09
CA THR A 225 -15.32 5.73 11.18
C THR A 225 -13.83 5.78 11.57
N LEU A 226 -12.99 4.99 10.92
CA LEU A 226 -11.54 4.99 11.12
C LEU A 226 -10.97 6.37 10.78
N VAL A 227 -9.97 6.79 11.56
CA VAL A 227 -9.21 8.01 11.27
C VAL A 227 -8.60 7.92 9.87
N ARG A 228 -8.62 9.04 9.16
CA ARG A 228 -8.00 9.15 7.83
C ARG A 228 -6.80 10.07 7.87
N MET A 229 -5.79 9.72 7.11
CA MET A 229 -4.69 10.63 6.83
C MET A 229 -4.77 11.15 5.39
N ASP A 230 -4.27 12.34 5.18
CA ASP A 230 -4.02 12.87 3.84
C ASP A 230 -2.91 12.07 3.15
N ARG A 231 -2.75 12.27 1.85
CA ARG A 231 -1.57 11.77 1.14
C ARG A 231 -0.30 12.31 1.79
N ILE A 232 0.74 11.50 1.72
CA ILE A 232 2.06 11.92 2.15
C ILE A 232 2.54 13.07 1.26
N LEU A 233 2.76 14.23 1.88
CA LEU A 233 3.20 15.46 1.20
C LEU A 233 4.71 15.47 0.95
N GLY A 234 5.45 14.66 1.68
CA GLY A 234 6.90 14.58 1.65
C GLY A 234 7.43 13.97 2.93
N ARG A 235 8.71 14.16 3.19
CA ARG A 235 9.38 13.68 4.40
C ARG A 235 10.03 14.83 5.16
N SER A 236 10.13 14.69 6.47
CA SER A 236 10.85 15.64 7.36
C SER A 236 12.37 15.41 7.35
N ASP A 237 12.86 14.39 6.66
CA ASP A 237 14.26 14.15 6.34
C ASP A 237 14.48 14.23 4.82
N ASP A 238 15.74 14.35 4.37
CA ASP A 238 16.08 14.52 2.95
C ASP A 238 16.00 13.23 2.13
N MET A 239 15.29 12.20 2.62
CA MET A 239 15.20 10.91 1.95
C MET A 239 14.27 10.98 0.73
N LEU A 240 14.79 10.57 -0.45
CA LEU A 240 14.02 10.40 -1.67
C LEU A 240 13.68 8.91 -1.87
N ILE A 241 12.42 8.65 -2.19
CA ILE A 241 11.95 7.30 -2.57
C ILE A 241 11.79 7.27 -4.09
N ILE A 242 12.57 6.40 -4.75
CA ILE A 242 12.54 6.25 -6.21
C ILE A 242 12.13 4.82 -6.54
N ARG A 243 11.04 4.64 -7.28
CA ARG A 243 10.49 3.33 -7.68
C ARG A 243 10.28 2.37 -6.50
N GLY A 244 9.82 2.91 -5.36
CA GLY A 244 9.58 2.14 -4.15
C GLY A 244 10.85 1.66 -3.42
N VAL A 245 12.02 2.14 -3.80
CA VAL A 245 13.31 1.83 -3.17
C VAL A 245 13.95 3.11 -2.62
N ASN A 246 14.52 3.03 -1.43
CA ASN A 246 15.22 4.14 -0.76
C ASN A 246 16.67 4.26 -1.24
#